data_1b62b54b50780fb4af2bcdb290dd4eef
#
_entry.id   1b62b54b50780fb4af2bcdb290dd4eef
#
_cell.length_a   1.000
_cell.length_b   1.000
_cell.length_c   1.000
_cell.angle_alpha   90.00
_cell.angle_beta   90.00
_cell.angle_gamma   90.00
#
_symmetry.space_group_name_H-M   'P 1'
#
loop_
_entity.id
_entity.type
_entity.pdbx_description
1 polymer ?
#
loop_
_entity_poly.entity_id
_entity_poly.type
_entity_poly.pdbx_seq_one_letter_code
_entity_poly.pdbx_strand_id
1 'polypeptide(L)'
;WVGVPPFSSLFQSFDPQWLAVVQEFTGQLFLTSWHVQDFNALAFDVVILALARKTLPQPMSGWCTAGLAGLALGLLATLILADGLHLVLPTALQLWRAHWLAHLLAMASIAALLYRDIQSSTLPRAFCLGLAVLLVQGPAWVWIPLALLYAFWPRLFGGQPSRIQQVIGVVCVLGMLALLAIYVANEWLPFRMAHYRLELYAIDRRLLAFPLLALGLPLLGITLWERSSVKLRMVLLLGALLPLTALG
;
A
#
# COMPACT_ATOMS: atom_id res chain seq x y z
N TRP A 1 -20.11 -33.77 13.10
CA TRP A 1 -19.01 -32.81 13.17
C TRP A 1 -19.40 -31.52 13.92
N VAL A 2 -20.70 -31.16 13.91
CA VAL A 2 -21.24 -30.04 14.66
C VAL A 2 -21.23 -30.44 16.17
N GLY A 3 -20.44 -29.77 16.94
CA GLY A 3 -20.29 -30.09 18.38
C GLY A 3 -18.92 -30.60 18.81
N VAL A 4 -17.99 -30.83 17.84
CA VAL A 4 -16.62 -31.25 18.15
C VAL A 4 -15.67 -30.05 17.92
N PRO A 5 -14.83 -29.66 18.91
CA PRO A 5 -13.81 -28.62 18.67
C PRO A 5 -12.87 -29.00 17.54
N PRO A 6 -12.45 -28.06 16.67
CA PRO A 6 -12.76 -26.61 16.67
C PRO A 6 -14.08 -26.27 15.94
N PHE A 7 -14.76 -27.19 15.34
CA PHE A 7 -15.92 -26.91 14.45
C PHE A 7 -17.19 -26.52 15.19
N SER A 8 -17.30 -26.87 16.50
CA SER A 8 -18.41 -26.41 17.35
C SER A 8 -18.45 -24.89 17.55
N SER A 9 -17.34 -24.20 17.33
CA SER A 9 -17.22 -22.74 17.53
C SER A 9 -17.35 -21.93 16.24
N LEU A 10 -17.59 -22.57 15.08
CA LEU A 10 -17.69 -21.86 13.78
C LEU A 10 -18.70 -20.71 13.79
N PHE A 11 -19.86 -20.91 14.43
CA PHE A 11 -20.93 -19.93 14.49
C PHE A 11 -21.18 -19.41 15.92
N GLN A 12 -20.23 -19.65 16.83
CA GLN A 12 -20.31 -19.13 18.18
C GLN A 12 -20.06 -17.62 18.18
N SER A 13 -21.00 -16.86 18.73
CA SER A 13 -20.82 -15.43 18.98
C SER A 13 -20.04 -15.20 20.28
N PHE A 14 -19.33 -14.08 20.36
CA PHE A 14 -18.74 -13.62 21.62
C PHE A 14 -19.84 -13.38 22.65
N ASP A 15 -19.58 -13.73 23.91
CA ASP A 15 -20.37 -13.17 24.99
C ASP A 15 -20.07 -11.66 25.16
N PRO A 16 -20.99 -10.90 25.73
CA PRO A 16 -20.84 -9.42 25.79
C PRO A 16 -19.58 -8.95 26.54
N GLN A 17 -19.14 -9.69 27.58
CA GLN A 17 -17.97 -9.31 28.37
C GLN A 17 -16.68 -9.55 27.56
N TRP A 18 -16.57 -10.71 26.91
CA TRP A 18 -15.46 -11.03 26.03
C TRP A 18 -15.39 -10.09 24.83
N LEU A 19 -16.54 -9.77 24.23
CA LEU A 19 -16.58 -8.83 23.11
C LEU A 19 -16.02 -7.47 23.51
N ALA A 20 -16.39 -6.94 24.66
CA ALA A 20 -15.87 -5.66 25.15
C ALA A 20 -14.35 -5.71 25.34
N VAL A 21 -13.80 -6.78 25.91
CA VAL A 21 -12.36 -6.97 26.07
C VAL A 21 -11.65 -7.05 24.72
N VAL A 22 -12.16 -7.82 23.77
CA VAL A 22 -11.57 -7.94 22.44
C VAL A 22 -11.60 -6.62 21.68
N GLN A 23 -12.69 -5.85 21.77
CA GLN A 23 -12.80 -4.53 21.16
C GLN A 23 -11.83 -3.51 21.77
N GLU A 24 -11.64 -3.56 23.10
CA GLU A 24 -10.72 -2.66 23.79
C GLU A 24 -9.25 -2.94 23.44
N PHE A 25 -8.82 -4.21 23.46
CA PHE A 25 -7.41 -4.58 23.28
C PHE A 25 -7.01 -4.85 21.84
N THR A 26 -7.96 -5.21 20.98
CA THR A 26 -7.72 -5.60 19.59
C THR A 26 -8.75 -4.99 18.63
N GLY A 27 -9.12 -3.73 18.86
CA GLY A 27 -10.13 -3.01 18.08
C GLY A 27 -9.91 -3.07 16.56
N GLN A 28 -8.67 -3.18 16.10
CA GLN A 28 -8.31 -3.34 14.69
C GLN A 28 -8.95 -4.57 13.99
N LEU A 29 -9.46 -5.53 14.74
CA LEU A 29 -10.18 -6.69 14.20
C LEU A 29 -11.56 -6.33 13.64
N PHE A 30 -12.10 -5.19 14.04
CA PHE A 30 -13.42 -4.70 13.67
C PHE A 30 -13.29 -3.46 12.79
N LEU A 31 -13.95 -3.46 11.63
CA LEU A 31 -13.93 -2.32 10.72
C LEU A 31 -14.56 -1.07 11.32
N THR A 32 -15.52 -1.26 12.23
CA THR A 32 -16.18 -0.18 12.97
C THR A 32 -15.23 0.58 13.90
N SER A 33 -14.09 -0.02 14.27
CA SER A 33 -13.05 0.58 15.11
C SER A 33 -11.91 1.21 14.29
N TRP A 34 -11.94 1.11 12.96
CA TRP A 34 -10.90 1.66 12.12
C TRP A 34 -10.92 3.19 12.10
N HIS A 35 -9.73 3.77 12.03
CA HIS A 35 -9.56 5.21 11.97
C HIS A 35 -9.66 5.71 10.51
N VAL A 36 -9.84 7.01 10.34
CA VAL A 36 -9.88 7.65 9.02
C VAL A 36 -8.64 7.34 8.19
N GLN A 37 -7.48 7.18 8.82
CA GLN A 37 -6.23 6.85 8.13
C GLN A 37 -6.23 5.44 7.54
N ASP A 38 -6.88 4.47 8.20
CA ASP A 38 -7.00 3.10 7.68
C ASP A 38 -7.87 3.09 6.40
N PHE A 39 -8.99 3.81 6.44
CA PHE A 39 -9.84 4.00 5.25
C PHE A 39 -9.16 4.81 4.15
N ASN A 40 -8.32 5.79 4.51
CA ASN A 40 -7.54 6.56 3.55
C ASN A 40 -6.54 5.67 2.80
N ALA A 41 -5.79 4.83 3.50
CA ALA A 41 -4.86 3.87 2.89
C ALA A 41 -5.61 2.84 2.02
N LEU A 42 -6.71 2.28 2.54
CA LEU A 42 -7.57 1.36 1.80
C LEU A 42 -8.10 1.96 0.48
N ALA A 43 -8.62 3.19 0.54
CA ALA A 43 -9.14 3.88 -0.62
C ALA A 43 -8.05 4.14 -1.67
N PHE A 44 -6.84 4.48 -1.22
CA PHE A 44 -5.69 4.65 -2.11
C PHE A 44 -5.36 3.33 -2.83
N ASP A 45 -5.27 2.21 -2.11
CA ASP A 45 -5.00 0.90 -2.70
C ASP A 45 -6.06 0.52 -3.74
N VAL A 46 -7.34 0.73 -3.43
CA VAL A 46 -8.45 0.47 -4.36
C VAL A 46 -8.30 1.31 -5.64
N VAL A 47 -7.98 2.61 -5.50
CA VAL A 47 -7.78 3.49 -6.66
C VAL A 47 -6.60 3.05 -7.50
N ILE A 48 -5.46 2.72 -6.88
CA ILE A 48 -4.28 2.23 -7.59
C ILE A 48 -4.56 0.92 -8.33
N LEU A 49 -5.18 -0.06 -7.67
CA LEU A 49 -5.53 -1.32 -8.31
C LEU A 49 -6.52 -1.15 -9.46
N ALA A 50 -7.50 -0.25 -9.32
CA ALA A 50 -8.46 0.07 -10.38
C ALA A 50 -7.77 0.75 -11.58
N LEU A 51 -6.82 1.66 -11.34
CA LEU A 51 -6.00 2.29 -12.39
C LEU A 51 -5.11 1.27 -13.09
N ALA A 52 -4.41 0.44 -12.32
CA ALA A 52 -3.51 -0.59 -12.84
C ALA A 52 -4.27 -1.63 -13.67
N ARG A 53 -5.44 -2.07 -13.21
CA ARG A 53 -6.32 -2.96 -13.96
C ARG A 53 -6.66 -2.43 -15.35
N LYS A 54 -6.90 -1.11 -15.48
CA LYS A 54 -7.27 -0.49 -16.75
C LYS A 54 -6.08 -0.24 -17.67
N THR A 55 -4.88 -0.14 -17.13
CA THR A 55 -3.74 0.44 -17.86
C THR A 55 -2.58 -0.51 -18.03
N LEU A 56 -2.47 -1.53 -17.19
CA LEU A 56 -1.40 -2.53 -17.30
C LEU A 56 -1.86 -3.74 -18.12
N PRO A 57 -0.92 -4.39 -18.85
CA PRO A 57 -1.23 -5.60 -19.60
C PRO A 57 -1.45 -6.81 -18.69
N GLN A 58 -1.95 -7.91 -19.26
CA GLN A 58 -1.94 -9.20 -18.58
C GLN A 58 -0.49 -9.68 -18.35
N PRO A 59 -0.21 -10.39 -17.25
CA PRO A 59 -1.15 -10.86 -16.21
C PRO A 59 -1.49 -9.85 -15.11
N MET A 60 -0.82 -8.68 -15.03
CA MET A 60 -0.98 -7.71 -13.94
C MET A 60 -2.43 -7.21 -13.81
N SER A 61 -3.11 -6.93 -14.92
CA SER A 61 -4.52 -6.53 -14.91
C SER A 61 -5.43 -7.57 -14.24
N GLY A 62 -5.16 -8.86 -14.48
CA GLY A 62 -5.86 -9.98 -13.85
C GLY A 62 -5.61 -10.04 -12.33
N TRP A 63 -4.37 -9.88 -11.92
CA TRP A 63 -3.99 -9.86 -10.51
C TRP A 63 -4.62 -8.69 -9.76
N CYS A 64 -4.66 -7.50 -10.37
CA CYS A 64 -5.36 -6.35 -9.79
C CYS A 64 -6.87 -6.62 -9.63
N THR A 65 -7.49 -7.32 -10.58
CA THR A 65 -8.90 -7.70 -10.50
C THR A 65 -9.13 -8.68 -9.36
N ALA A 66 -8.28 -9.71 -9.24
CA ALA A 66 -8.34 -10.68 -8.15
C ALA A 66 -8.10 -10.01 -6.78
N GLY A 67 -7.14 -9.09 -6.70
CA GLY A 67 -6.87 -8.30 -5.49
C GLY A 67 -8.07 -7.47 -5.06
N LEU A 68 -8.71 -6.75 -5.97
CA LEU A 68 -9.93 -5.99 -5.70
C LEU A 68 -11.09 -6.89 -5.25
N ALA A 69 -11.29 -8.03 -5.89
CA ALA A 69 -12.33 -8.98 -5.53
C ALA A 69 -12.06 -9.60 -4.14
N GLY A 70 -10.83 -10.04 -3.90
CA GLY A 70 -10.42 -10.60 -2.60
C GLY A 70 -10.55 -9.59 -1.46
N LEU A 71 -10.16 -8.34 -1.72
CA LEU A 71 -10.32 -7.23 -0.78
C LEU A 71 -11.81 -7.00 -0.46
N ALA A 72 -12.66 -6.87 -1.47
CA ALA A 72 -14.10 -6.66 -1.28
C ALA A 72 -14.73 -7.80 -0.49
N LEU A 73 -14.41 -9.05 -0.83
CA LEU A 73 -14.91 -10.24 -0.12
C LEU A 73 -14.42 -10.28 1.34
N GLY A 74 -13.12 -10.02 1.58
CA GLY A 74 -12.54 -10.03 2.92
C GLY A 74 -13.15 -8.96 3.82
N LEU A 75 -13.30 -7.73 3.32
CA LEU A 75 -13.91 -6.64 4.07
C LEU A 75 -15.42 -6.88 4.31
N LEU A 76 -16.15 -7.34 3.30
CA LEU A 76 -17.58 -7.67 3.44
C LEU A 76 -17.78 -8.80 4.45
N ALA A 77 -16.96 -9.84 4.39
CA ALA A 77 -17.00 -10.93 5.34
C ALA A 77 -16.67 -10.44 6.77
N THR A 78 -15.68 -9.55 6.93
CA THR A 78 -15.37 -8.95 8.24
C THR A 78 -16.56 -8.13 8.76
N LEU A 79 -17.14 -7.28 7.91
CA LEU A 79 -18.28 -6.43 8.27
C LEU A 79 -19.49 -7.26 8.72
N ILE A 80 -19.80 -8.36 8.03
CA ILE A 80 -20.97 -9.19 8.35
C ILE A 80 -20.67 -10.10 9.54
N LEU A 81 -19.54 -10.84 9.51
CA LEU A 81 -19.28 -11.93 10.43
C LEU A 81 -18.63 -11.47 11.73
N ALA A 82 -17.73 -10.49 11.67
CA ALA A 82 -17.06 -9.96 12.86
C ALA A 82 -17.82 -8.77 13.46
N ASP A 83 -18.13 -7.74 12.69
CA ASP A 83 -18.79 -6.52 13.18
C ASP A 83 -20.29 -6.74 13.41
N GLY A 84 -20.98 -7.47 12.51
CA GLY A 84 -22.44 -7.63 12.56
C GLY A 84 -22.86 -8.79 13.46
N LEU A 85 -22.31 -9.97 13.27
CA LEU A 85 -22.69 -11.20 13.98
C LEU A 85 -21.78 -11.52 15.18
N HIS A 86 -20.67 -10.80 15.35
CA HIS A 86 -19.69 -10.97 16.42
C HIS A 86 -19.21 -12.44 16.57
N LEU A 87 -18.98 -13.13 15.45
CA LEU A 87 -18.59 -14.53 15.44
C LEU A 87 -17.11 -14.68 15.83
N VAL A 88 -16.83 -15.58 16.79
CA VAL A 88 -15.48 -15.79 17.34
C VAL A 88 -14.49 -16.23 16.25
N LEU A 89 -14.80 -17.28 15.51
CA LEU A 89 -13.87 -17.84 14.54
C LEU A 89 -13.57 -16.91 13.35
N PRO A 90 -14.55 -16.28 12.68
CA PRO A 90 -14.27 -15.30 11.63
C PRO A 90 -13.43 -14.11 12.12
N THR A 91 -13.67 -13.63 13.34
CA THR A 91 -12.87 -12.56 13.95
C THR A 91 -11.43 -13.03 14.18
N ALA A 92 -11.24 -14.24 14.69
CA ALA A 92 -9.91 -14.84 14.91
C ALA A 92 -9.14 -15.07 13.59
N LEU A 93 -9.83 -15.41 12.51
CA LEU A 93 -9.23 -15.56 11.17
C LEU A 93 -8.79 -14.22 10.55
N GLN A 94 -9.24 -13.11 11.10
CA GLN A 94 -8.82 -11.77 10.67
C GLN A 94 -9.00 -11.55 9.16
N LEU A 95 -10.21 -11.79 8.65
CA LEU A 95 -10.52 -11.72 7.22
C LEU A 95 -10.21 -10.36 6.59
N TRP A 96 -10.18 -9.29 7.39
CA TRP A 96 -9.74 -7.96 6.99
C TRP A 96 -8.29 -7.93 6.48
N ARG A 97 -7.46 -8.93 6.82
CA ARG A 97 -6.07 -9.03 6.31
C ARG A 97 -5.99 -9.24 4.80
N ALA A 98 -7.09 -9.54 4.13
CA ALA A 98 -7.16 -9.44 2.67
C ALA A 98 -6.68 -8.07 2.15
N HIS A 99 -6.80 -7.01 2.97
CA HIS A 99 -6.22 -5.69 2.69
C HIS A 99 -4.69 -5.72 2.54
N TRP A 100 -3.97 -6.52 3.33
CA TRP A 100 -2.50 -6.59 3.21
C TRP A 100 -2.06 -7.13 1.85
N LEU A 101 -2.77 -8.15 1.34
CA LEU A 101 -2.50 -8.68 0.01
C LEU A 101 -2.84 -7.65 -1.08
N ALA A 102 -3.95 -6.95 -0.94
CA ALA A 102 -4.34 -5.88 -1.84
C ALA A 102 -3.32 -4.73 -1.80
N HIS A 103 -2.82 -4.35 -0.63
CA HIS A 103 -1.78 -3.34 -0.46
C HIS A 103 -0.47 -3.75 -1.15
N LEU A 104 -0.02 -4.99 -0.97
CA LEU A 104 1.17 -5.51 -1.65
C LEU A 104 1.01 -5.43 -3.19
N LEU A 105 -0.15 -5.82 -3.71
CA LEU A 105 -0.46 -5.71 -5.14
C LEU A 105 -0.54 -4.24 -5.60
N ALA A 106 -1.07 -3.34 -4.78
CA ALA A 106 -1.10 -1.91 -5.07
C ALA A 106 0.33 -1.34 -5.15
N MET A 107 1.22 -1.69 -4.22
CA MET A 107 2.63 -1.27 -4.26
C MET A 107 3.34 -1.78 -5.52
N ALA A 108 3.16 -3.04 -5.89
CA ALA A 108 3.70 -3.60 -7.13
C ALA A 108 3.12 -2.88 -8.37
N SER A 109 1.83 -2.55 -8.32
CA SER A 109 1.15 -1.82 -9.40
C SER A 109 1.65 -0.38 -9.55
N ILE A 110 1.95 0.32 -8.46
CA ILE A 110 2.56 1.65 -8.48
C ILE A 110 3.91 1.59 -9.21
N ALA A 111 4.76 0.65 -8.83
CA ALA A 111 6.06 0.48 -9.48
C ALA A 111 5.91 0.23 -11.01
N ALA A 112 4.98 -0.63 -11.40
CA ALA A 112 4.71 -0.92 -12.81
C ALA A 112 4.13 0.28 -13.58
N LEU A 113 3.24 1.07 -12.96
CA LEU A 113 2.68 2.28 -13.54
C LEU A 113 3.74 3.36 -13.73
N LEU A 114 4.57 3.60 -12.72
CA LEU A 114 5.68 4.56 -12.78
C LEU A 114 6.69 4.16 -13.86
N TYR A 115 7.09 2.89 -13.87
CA TYR A 115 8.02 2.36 -14.88
C TYR A 115 7.49 2.58 -16.30
N ARG A 116 6.24 2.22 -16.56
CA ARG A 116 5.58 2.43 -17.85
C ARG A 116 5.59 3.90 -18.25
N ASP A 117 5.23 4.81 -17.34
CA ASP A 117 5.12 6.24 -17.64
C ASP A 117 6.51 6.87 -17.85
N ILE A 118 7.55 6.38 -17.19
CA ILE A 118 8.95 6.75 -17.43
C ILE A 118 9.40 6.31 -18.84
N GLN A 119 9.10 5.07 -19.21
CA GLN A 119 9.46 4.51 -20.51
C GLN A 119 8.71 5.21 -21.68
N SER A 120 7.47 5.61 -21.45
CA SER A 120 6.66 6.33 -22.45
C SER A 120 6.93 7.84 -22.51
N SER A 121 7.99 8.33 -21.85
CA SER A 121 8.37 9.74 -21.78
C SER A 121 7.29 10.67 -21.21
N THR A 122 6.40 10.11 -20.38
CA THR A 122 5.36 10.88 -19.66
C THR A 122 5.77 11.17 -18.21
N LEU A 123 7.00 11.68 -18.04
CA LEU A 123 7.59 11.99 -16.74
C LEU A 123 6.71 12.87 -15.83
N PRO A 124 6.05 13.96 -16.33
CA PRO A 124 5.18 14.76 -15.46
C PRO A 124 4.03 13.94 -14.84
N ARG A 125 3.50 12.97 -15.59
CA ARG A 125 2.48 12.05 -15.09
C ARG A 125 3.03 11.12 -14.03
N ALA A 126 4.22 10.56 -14.24
CA ALA A 126 4.90 9.73 -13.25
C ALA A 126 5.15 10.51 -11.94
N PHE A 127 5.59 11.76 -12.02
CA PHE A 127 5.80 12.62 -10.84
C PHE A 127 4.49 12.91 -10.10
N CYS A 128 3.38 13.08 -10.82
CA CYS A 128 2.07 13.25 -10.22
C CYS A 128 1.66 12.01 -9.39
N LEU A 129 1.87 10.80 -9.91
CA LEU A 129 1.63 9.56 -9.16
C LEU A 129 2.59 9.44 -7.96
N GLY A 130 3.88 9.73 -8.16
CA GLY A 130 4.88 9.69 -7.10
C GLY A 130 4.52 10.61 -5.93
N LEU A 131 4.10 11.85 -6.21
CA LEU A 131 3.65 12.79 -5.18
C LEU A 131 2.37 12.30 -4.49
N ALA A 132 1.40 11.72 -5.22
CA ALA A 132 0.19 11.15 -4.63
C ALA A 132 0.53 10.04 -3.61
N VAL A 133 1.47 9.16 -3.94
CA VAL A 133 1.96 8.09 -3.05
C VAL A 133 2.59 8.66 -1.77
N LEU A 134 3.39 9.73 -1.89
CA LEU A 134 3.99 10.35 -0.71
C LEU A 134 2.95 11.01 0.20
N LEU A 135 1.92 11.60 -0.40
CA LEU A 135 0.88 12.30 0.35
C LEU A 135 -0.11 11.38 1.06
N VAL A 136 -0.20 10.09 0.70
CA VAL A 136 -1.11 9.16 1.37
C VAL A 136 -0.78 8.97 2.85
N GLN A 137 0.48 9.16 3.22
CA GLN A 137 0.95 9.11 4.63
C GLN A 137 0.69 10.40 5.42
N GLY A 138 0.27 11.46 4.73
CA GLY A 138 -0.05 12.75 5.31
C GLY A 138 -1.52 12.85 5.75
N PRO A 139 -2.09 14.07 5.75
CA PRO A 139 -3.50 14.27 6.03
C PRO A 139 -4.38 13.45 5.09
N ALA A 140 -5.45 12.87 5.63
CA ALA A 140 -6.35 12.01 4.86
C ALA A 140 -6.90 12.74 3.62
N TRP A 141 -6.98 12.00 2.50
CA TRP A 141 -7.60 12.40 1.23
C TRP A 141 -6.85 13.46 0.40
N VAL A 142 -5.72 14.02 0.87
CA VAL A 142 -4.95 15.06 0.15
C VAL A 142 -4.37 14.54 -1.18
N TRP A 143 -4.14 13.25 -1.31
CA TRP A 143 -3.65 12.59 -2.53
C TRP A 143 -4.69 12.51 -3.65
N ILE A 144 -5.99 12.62 -3.34
CA ILE A 144 -7.09 12.40 -4.31
C ILE A 144 -6.99 13.29 -5.56
N PRO A 145 -6.78 14.62 -5.45
CA PRO A 145 -6.66 15.47 -6.63
C PRO A 145 -5.57 15.00 -7.59
N LEU A 146 -4.42 14.55 -7.06
CA LEU A 146 -3.32 14.04 -7.86
C LEU A 146 -3.64 12.69 -8.51
N ALA A 147 -4.30 11.79 -7.79
CA ALA A 147 -4.75 10.51 -8.34
C ALA A 147 -5.79 10.71 -9.46
N LEU A 148 -6.71 11.65 -9.30
CA LEU A 148 -7.66 12.04 -10.34
C LEU A 148 -6.94 12.66 -11.54
N LEU A 149 -6.02 13.59 -11.31
CA LEU A 149 -5.20 14.19 -12.38
C LEU A 149 -4.43 13.12 -13.15
N TYR A 150 -3.82 12.18 -12.43
CA TYR A 150 -3.13 11.02 -13.04
C TYR A 150 -4.08 10.16 -13.88
N ALA A 151 -5.26 9.85 -13.36
CA ALA A 151 -6.26 9.01 -14.03
C ALA A 151 -6.79 9.65 -15.33
N PHE A 152 -7.05 10.95 -15.29
CA PHE A 152 -7.59 11.71 -16.41
C PHE A 152 -6.53 12.32 -17.33
N TRP A 153 -5.25 12.11 -17.04
CA TRP A 153 -4.13 12.67 -17.79
C TRP A 153 -4.25 12.53 -19.32
N PRO A 154 -4.54 11.33 -19.88
CA PRO A 154 -4.66 11.16 -21.33
C PRO A 154 -5.81 11.97 -21.94
N ARG A 155 -6.91 12.17 -21.18
CA ARG A 155 -8.05 12.95 -21.64
C ARG A 155 -7.80 14.45 -21.60
N LEU A 156 -7.05 14.90 -20.58
CA LEU A 156 -6.77 16.33 -20.39
C LEU A 156 -5.69 16.84 -21.34
N PHE A 157 -4.73 16.01 -21.68
CA PHE A 157 -3.53 16.48 -22.40
C PHE A 157 -3.30 15.82 -23.76
N GLY A 158 -4.11 14.85 -24.18
CA GLY A 158 -4.14 14.32 -25.54
C GLY A 158 -2.82 13.74 -26.07
N GLY A 159 -1.87 13.41 -25.21
CA GLY A 159 -0.58 12.81 -25.59
C GLY A 159 0.47 13.79 -26.14
N GLN A 160 0.12 15.06 -26.39
CA GLN A 160 1.09 16.07 -26.84
C GLN A 160 1.78 16.74 -25.63
N PRO A 161 3.12 16.89 -25.66
CA PRO A 161 3.83 17.59 -24.60
C PRO A 161 3.41 19.07 -24.58
N SER A 162 2.93 19.54 -23.43
CA SER A 162 2.52 20.93 -23.24
C SER A 162 3.32 21.61 -22.14
N ARG A 163 3.40 22.93 -22.16
CA ARG A 163 4.02 23.71 -21.07
C ARG A 163 3.32 23.47 -19.75
N ILE A 164 2.01 23.28 -19.76
CA ILE A 164 1.22 22.99 -18.55
C ILE A 164 1.67 21.67 -17.91
N GLN A 165 1.86 20.63 -18.69
CA GLN A 165 2.37 19.35 -18.20
C GLN A 165 3.74 19.49 -17.55
N GLN A 166 4.64 20.26 -18.16
CA GLN A 166 5.96 20.52 -17.60
C GLN A 166 5.88 21.28 -16.27
N VAL A 167 5.03 22.31 -16.19
CA VAL A 167 4.79 23.04 -14.94
C VAL A 167 4.24 22.11 -13.86
N ILE A 168 3.25 21.28 -14.17
CA ILE A 168 2.72 20.29 -13.23
C ILE A 168 3.84 19.35 -12.75
N GLY A 169 4.67 18.85 -13.68
CA GLY A 169 5.81 17.99 -13.34
C GLY A 169 6.77 18.66 -12.38
N VAL A 170 7.15 19.92 -12.64
CA VAL A 170 8.05 20.70 -11.77
C VAL A 170 7.42 20.90 -10.39
N VAL A 171 6.14 21.27 -10.31
CA VAL A 171 5.42 21.43 -9.03
C VAL A 171 5.39 20.11 -8.26
N CYS A 172 5.14 18.98 -8.92
CA CYS A 172 5.16 17.66 -8.26
C CYS A 172 6.57 17.31 -7.74
N VAL A 173 7.62 17.56 -8.51
CA VAL A 173 9.01 17.34 -8.08
C VAL A 173 9.35 18.21 -6.85
N LEU A 174 9.01 19.50 -6.90
CA LEU A 174 9.23 20.40 -5.77
C LEU A 174 8.45 19.95 -4.52
N GLY A 175 7.21 19.48 -4.70
CA GLY A 175 6.41 18.88 -3.62
C GLY A 175 7.08 17.65 -3.01
N MET A 176 7.59 16.73 -3.85
CA MET A 176 8.32 15.55 -3.38
C MET A 176 9.60 15.92 -2.62
N LEU A 177 10.37 16.89 -3.11
CA LEU A 177 11.58 17.38 -2.44
C LEU A 177 11.26 18.06 -1.10
N ALA A 178 10.17 18.83 -1.04
CA ALA A 178 9.70 19.44 0.21
C ALA A 178 9.31 18.37 1.25
N LEU A 179 8.54 17.35 0.84
CA LEU A 179 8.18 16.23 1.72
C LEU A 179 9.41 15.45 2.19
N LEU A 180 10.38 15.22 1.30
CA LEU A 180 11.64 14.60 1.67
C LEU A 180 12.43 15.43 2.69
N ALA A 181 12.50 16.75 2.49
CA ALA A 181 13.16 17.66 3.42
C ALA A 181 12.48 17.65 4.81
N ILE A 182 11.15 17.67 4.84
CA ILE A 182 10.36 17.53 6.08
C ILE A 182 10.65 16.20 6.77
N TYR A 183 10.68 15.10 6.02
CA TYR A 183 11.03 13.80 6.56
C TYR A 183 12.44 13.77 7.16
N VAL A 184 13.43 14.27 6.42
CA VAL A 184 14.82 14.34 6.90
C VAL A 184 14.91 15.19 8.17
N ALA A 185 14.22 16.32 8.22
CA ALA A 185 14.23 17.19 9.38
C ALA A 185 13.56 16.54 10.62
N ASN A 186 12.41 15.90 10.43
CA ASN A 186 11.59 15.42 11.54
C ASN A 186 11.95 14.01 12.01
N GLU A 187 12.46 13.16 11.12
CA GLU A 187 12.68 11.75 11.43
C GLU A 187 14.17 11.38 11.45
N TRP A 188 14.91 11.77 10.43
CA TRP A 188 16.30 11.35 10.28
C TRP A 188 17.28 12.14 11.15
N LEU A 189 17.12 13.45 11.28
CA LEU A 189 17.97 14.27 12.15
C LEU A 189 17.85 13.89 13.64
N PRO A 190 16.66 13.73 14.23
CA PRO A 190 16.53 13.24 15.60
C PRO A 190 17.13 11.86 15.81
N PHE A 191 16.97 10.94 14.84
CA PHE A 191 17.57 9.62 14.91
C PHE A 191 19.11 9.69 14.94
N ARG A 192 19.72 10.51 14.09
CA ARG A 192 21.17 10.76 14.08
C ARG A 192 21.67 11.37 15.38
N MET A 193 20.93 12.32 15.93
CA MET A 193 21.28 12.98 17.19
C MET A 193 21.19 12.04 18.39
N ALA A 194 20.35 11.02 18.34
CA ALA A 194 20.23 9.98 19.38
C ALA A 194 21.35 8.93 19.35
N HIS A 195 22.50 9.24 18.72
CA HIS A 195 23.71 8.39 18.68
C HIS A 195 23.47 7.01 18.05
N TYR A 196 22.66 6.92 16.99
CA TYR A 196 22.46 5.70 16.20
C TYR A 196 22.13 4.45 17.05
N ARG A 197 21.45 4.61 18.17
CA ARG A 197 20.89 3.44 18.87
C ARG A 197 19.85 2.80 17.97
N LEU A 198 20.32 1.81 17.25
CA LEU A 198 19.57 0.95 16.38
C LEU A 198 18.68 0.02 17.23
N GLU A 199 17.59 0.53 17.70
CA GLU A 199 16.48 -0.36 17.99
C GLU A 199 15.92 -0.79 16.63
N LEU A 200 16.03 -2.06 16.29
CA LEU A 200 15.50 -2.66 15.05
C LEU A 200 14.09 -2.20 14.72
N TYR A 201 13.29 -2.01 15.76
CA TYR A 201 11.92 -1.47 15.70
C TYR A 201 11.83 -0.03 15.16
N ALA A 202 12.84 0.81 15.39
CA ALA A 202 12.87 2.18 14.86
C ALA A 202 13.23 2.20 13.36
N ILE A 203 14.06 1.25 12.90
CA ILE A 203 14.40 1.10 11.48
C ILE A 203 13.18 0.64 10.71
N ASP A 204 12.45 -0.35 11.21
CA ASP A 204 11.28 -0.92 10.55
C ASP A 204 10.19 0.13 10.34
N ARG A 205 9.81 0.87 11.36
CA ARG A 205 8.79 1.92 11.24
C ARG A 205 9.23 3.14 10.44
N ARG A 206 10.52 3.54 10.51
CA ARG A 206 10.96 4.83 9.97
C ARG A 206 11.58 4.74 8.59
N LEU A 207 12.27 3.65 8.27
CA LEU A 207 12.93 3.47 6.98
C LEU A 207 12.10 2.63 6.01
N LEU A 208 11.55 1.49 6.46
CA LEU A 208 10.78 0.60 5.58
C LEU A 208 9.37 1.12 5.29
N ALA A 209 8.75 1.81 6.23
CA ALA A 209 7.47 2.47 6.02
C ALA A 209 7.56 3.76 5.19
N PHE A 210 8.78 4.24 4.87
CA PHE A 210 8.93 5.48 4.12
C PHE A 210 8.58 5.28 2.64
N PRO A 211 7.59 6.02 2.09
CA PRO A 211 7.07 5.80 0.75
C PRO A 211 8.11 5.92 -0.37
N LEU A 212 9.14 6.76 -0.22
CA LEU A 212 10.22 6.87 -1.21
C LEU A 212 11.05 5.60 -1.32
N LEU A 213 11.30 4.89 -0.21
CA LEU A 213 11.96 3.59 -0.23
C LEU A 213 11.04 2.53 -0.80
N ALA A 214 9.76 2.54 -0.43
CA ALA A 214 8.75 1.64 -0.97
C ALA A 214 8.57 1.82 -2.49
N LEU A 215 8.76 3.02 -3.03
CA LEU A 215 8.77 3.29 -4.47
C LEU A 215 10.12 3.07 -5.12
N GLY A 216 11.18 3.55 -4.49
CA GLY A 216 12.53 3.54 -5.04
C GLY A 216 13.12 2.14 -5.15
N LEU A 217 12.91 1.28 -4.15
CA LEU A 217 13.42 -0.08 -4.16
C LEU A 217 12.81 -0.96 -5.28
N PRO A 218 11.47 -0.99 -5.50
CA PRO A 218 10.91 -1.70 -6.64
C PRO A 218 11.35 -1.14 -7.98
N LEU A 219 11.42 0.19 -8.16
CA LEU A 219 11.90 0.81 -9.40
C LEU A 219 13.36 0.47 -9.67
N LEU A 220 14.21 0.54 -8.66
CA LEU A 220 15.60 0.12 -8.74
C LEU A 220 15.70 -1.38 -9.04
N GLY A 221 14.89 -2.19 -8.37
CA GLY A 221 14.81 -3.62 -8.58
C GLY A 221 14.44 -3.98 -10.02
N ILE A 222 13.42 -3.32 -10.60
CA ILE A 222 13.01 -3.55 -11.99
C ILE A 222 14.10 -3.13 -12.95
N THR A 223 14.70 -1.95 -12.78
CA THR A 223 15.77 -1.46 -13.67
C THR A 223 17.04 -2.33 -13.60
N LEU A 224 17.42 -2.77 -12.42
CA LEU A 224 18.52 -3.70 -12.24
C LEU A 224 18.18 -5.09 -12.81
N TRP A 225 16.95 -5.56 -12.66
CA TRP A 225 16.49 -6.83 -13.17
C TRP A 225 16.62 -6.93 -14.69
N GLU A 226 16.16 -5.91 -15.40
CA GLU A 226 16.25 -5.88 -16.87
C GLU A 226 17.69 -5.87 -17.39
N ARG A 227 18.59 -5.19 -16.66
CA ARG A 227 20.02 -5.07 -17.01
C ARG A 227 20.89 -6.21 -16.47
N SER A 228 20.33 -7.11 -15.68
CA SER A 228 21.09 -8.10 -14.91
C SER A 228 21.16 -9.45 -15.59
N SER A 229 22.30 -10.14 -15.41
CA SER A 229 22.44 -11.55 -15.76
C SER A 229 21.54 -12.43 -14.90
N VAL A 230 21.23 -13.65 -15.37
CA VAL A 230 20.40 -14.61 -14.63
C VAL A 230 20.94 -14.89 -13.22
N LYS A 231 22.27 -14.95 -13.06
CA LYS A 231 22.92 -15.15 -11.75
C LYS A 231 22.63 -14.00 -10.79
N LEU A 232 22.73 -12.75 -11.26
CA LEU A 232 22.46 -11.58 -10.44
C LEU A 232 20.99 -11.47 -10.07
N ARG A 233 20.05 -11.87 -10.95
CA ARG A 233 18.61 -11.97 -10.65
C ARG A 233 18.33 -12.94 -9.51
N MET A 234 18.99 -14.09 -9.49
CA MET A 234 18.88 -15.06 -8.38
C MET A 234 19.38 -14.48 -7.06
N VAL A 235 20.50 -13.76 -7.07
CA VAL A 235 21.03 -13.09 -5.86
C VAL A 235 20.08 -12.01 -5.38
N LEU A 236 19.49 -11.21 -6.27
CA LEU A 236 18.52 -10.17 -5.91
C LEU A 236 17.23 -10.78 -5.31
N LEU A 237 16.74 -11.89 -5.89
CA LEU A 237 15.58 -12.62 -5.33
C LEU A 237 15.87 -13.18 -3.94
N LEU A 238 17.01 -13.85 -3.78
CA LEU A 238 17.41 -14.40 -2.47
C LEU A 238 17.61 -13.28 -1.44
N GLY A 239 18.24 -12.17 -1.83
CA GLY A 239 18.43 -11.01 -0.97
C GLY A 239 17.13 -10.30 -0.58
N ALA A 240 16.11 -10.35 -1.44
CA ALA A 240 14.78 -9.83 -1.11
C ALA A 240 13.95 -10.77 -0.22
N LEU A 241 14.19 -12.09 -0.32
CA LEU A 241 13.50 -13.10 0.50
C LEU A 241 14.08 -13.23 1.91
N LEU A 242 15.39 -13.01 2.09
CA LEU A 242 16.05 -13.11 3.39
C LEU A 242 15.44 -12.20 4.48
N PRO A 243 15.12 -10.91 4.23
CA PRO A 243 14.47 -10.08 5.23
C PRO A 243 13.06 -10.56 5.58
N LEU A 244 12.32 -11.15 4.61
CA LEU A 244 10.96 -11.65 4.84
C LEU A 244 10.95 -12.89 5.74
N THR A 245 11.99 -13.73 5.67
CA THR A 245 12.12 -14.91 6.52
C THR A 245 12.66 -14.59 7.92
N ALA A 246 13.35 -13.45 8.08
CA ALA A 246 13.87 -12.99 9.37
C ALA A 246 12.85 -12.19 10.19
N LEU A 247 11.74 -11.75 9.58
CA LEU A 247 10.66 -10.98 10.20
C LEU A 247 9.43 -11.85 10.57
N GLY A 248 9.43 -13.13 10.28
CA GLY A 248 8.42 -14.12 10.67
C GLY A 248 8.91 -14.97 11.83
#